data_17ff21e6d1ad29f508ed07f005b61632
#
_entry.id   17ff21e6d1ad29f508ed07f005b61632
#
_cell.length_a   1.000
_cell.length_b   1.000
_cell.length_c   1.000
_cell.angle_alpha   90.00
_cell.angle_beta   90.00
_cell.angle_gamma   90.00
#
_symmetry.space_group_name_H-M   'P 1'
#
loop_
_entity.id
_entity.type
_entity.pdbx_description
1 polymer ?
#
loop_
_entity_poly.entity_id
_entity_poly.type
_entity_poly.pdbx_seq_one_letter_code
_entity_poly.pdbx_strand_id
1 'polypeptide(L)'
;MLTLKLLRENPEFVIEKLAKKNFDAKEIVAKINDLDQNRRALQAELDACLAEQKKKAALIGGLMKEGKREEAEAVKAEVAALKTRSAEIEKTSQENNAELDALVVLLPNIPCDLVPEGNCAEDNVVVKTGNEIPELGENSLPHWELAKKYDIIDFDLGVKLTGAGFPVYKGKGARLQRALINFFLDINTNAGYLEVEPPVMVNEASGFGTGQLPDKEGQMYHATADNFYMVPTAEVPVTNIFRDVILANNEFPVKMTAYTPCFRREAGSYGKDVRGLNRLHQLDKVEIVRVERPEDSYAALDEMVAHVESIVKSLGLPYRILRLCGGDMSFTSAITYDFEVYSAAQGRWLEISSVSNFESFQANRLKLRYKDAEGKTQLAHTLNGSSLALPRVVAALLENNQKGDRIEIPEALRPYTGFDYID
;
A
#
# COMPACT_ATOMS: atom_id res chain seq x y z
N MET A 1 3.49 4.38 -9.12
CA MET A 1 4.61 4.38 -10.10
C MET A 1 4.83 5.79 -10.60
N LEU A 2 6.06 6.24 -10.70
CA LEU A 2 6.37 7.56 -11.23
C LEU A 2 5.94 7.67 -12.70
N THR A 3 5.55 8.88 -13.14
CA THR A 3 5.15 9.09 -14.53
C THR A 3 6.37 9.27 -15.44
N LEU A 4 6.33 8.75 -16.67
CA LEU A 4 7.40 8.98 -17.66
C LEU A 4 7.62 10.47 -17.97
N LYS A 5 6.54 11.28 -17.86
CA LYS A 5 6.64 12.72 -18.01
C LYS A 5 7.57 13.33 -16.98
N LEU A 6 7.39 12.97 -15.69
CA LEU A 6 8.22 13.48 -14.60
C LEU A 6 9.68 13.05 -14.76
N LEU A 7 9.91 11.78 -15.08
CA LEU A 7 11.25 11.22 -15.29
C LEU A 7 12.00 11.90 -16.45
N ARG A 8 11.28 12.27 -17.51
CA ARG A 8 11.84 12.95 -18.68
C ARG A 8 12.11 14.43 -18.43
N GLU A 9 11.14 15.13 -17.81
CA GLU A 9 11.20 16.59 -17.67
C GLU A 9 12.07 17.03 -16.48
N ASN A 10 12.16 16.20 -15.43
CA ASN A 10 12.87 16.53 -14.19
C ASN A 10 13.72 15.36 -13.65
N PRO A 11 14.63 14.77 -14.45
CA PRO A 11 15.39 13.58 -14.03
C PRO A 11 16.28 13.85 -12.82
N GLU A 12 16.94 15.00 -12.76
CA GLU A 12 17.84 15.37 -11.66
C GLU A 12 17.08 15.54 -10.34
N PHE A 13 15.91 16.16 -10.38
CA PHE A 13 15.02 16.27 -9.23
C PHE A 13 14.62 14.87 -8.69
N VAL A 14 14.27 13.94 -9.59
CA VAL A 14 13.91 12.56 -9.19
C VAL A 14 15.10 11.87 -8.52
N ILE A 15 16.29 11.97 -9.11
CA ILE A 15 17.51 11.36 -8.57
C ILE A 15 17.82 11.92 -7.17
N GLU A 16 17.80 13.25 -7.02
CA GLU A 16 18.02 13.91 -5.73
C GLU A 16 17.03 13.47 -4.66
N LYS A 17 15.73 13.47 -4.99
CA LYS A 17 14.69 13.08 -4.04
C LYS A 17 14.74 11.61 -3.65
N LEU A 18 15.05 10.71 -4.60
CA LEU A 18 15.17 9.29 -4.30
C LEU A 18 16.40 8.95 -3.45
N ALA A 19 17.45 9.79 -3.49
CA ALA A 19 18.58 9.67 -2.59
C ALA A 19 18.16 9.78 -1.10
N LYS A 20 17.11 10.53 -0.76
CA LYS A 20 16.53 10.56 0.60
C LYS A 20 16.03 9.18 1.07
N LYS A 21 15.62 8.32 0.15
CA LYS A 21 15.24 6.92 0.44
C LYS A 21 16.43 5.94 0.34
N ASN A 22 17.65 6.45 0.34
CA ASN A 22 18.88 5.66 0.14
C ASN A 22 18.87 4.88 -1.18
N PHE A 23 18.16 5.40 -2.20
CA PHE A 23 18.03 4.77 -3.50
C PHE A 23 18.86 5.54 -4.55
N ASP A 24 19.91 4.90 -5.08
CA ASP A 24 20.67 5.44 -6.21
C ASP A 24 19.89 5.22 -7.51
N ALA A 25 19.27 6.31 -7.99
CA ALA A 25 18.43 6.29 -9.17
C ALA A 25 19.17 6.71 -10.46
N LYS A 26 20.43 7.08 -10.41
CA LYS A 26 21.14 7.74 -11.52
C LYS A 26 21.15 6.90 -12.80
N GLU A 27 21.61 5.66 -12.71
CA GLU A 27 21.73 4.79 -13.88
C GLU A 27 20.36 4.34 -14.41
N ILE A 28 19.45 3.98 -13.51
CA ILE A 28 18.11 3.51 -13.89
C ILE A 28 17.29 4.62 -14.55
N VAL A 29 17.33 5.85 -14.04
CA VAL A 29 16.63 7.00 -14.63
C VAL A 29 17.22 7.35 -16.01
N ALA A 30 18.52 7.31 -16.18
CA ALA A 30 19.16 7.51 -17.49
C ALA A 30 18.66 6.47 -18.50
N LYS A 31 18.69 5.19 -18.13
CA LYS A 31 18.23 4.08 -19.00
C LYS A 31 16.74 4.18 -19.34
N ILE A 32 15.90 4.55 -18.38
CA ILE A 32 14.46 4.79 -18.61
C ILE A 32 14.25 5.92 -19.62
N ASN A 33 14.99 7.00 -19.52
CA ASN A 33 14.89 8.13 -20.45
C ASN A 33 15.33 7.76 -21.87
N ASP A 34 16.38 6.95 -22.02
CA ASP A 34 16.81 6.43 -23.33
C ASP A 34 15.72 5.55 -23.95
N LEU A 35 15.14 4.63 -23.16
CA LEU A 35 14.05 3.77 -23.62
C LEU A 35 12.77 4.56 -23.96
N ASP A 36 12.42 5.61 -23.18
CA ASP A 36 11.29 6.49 -23.51
C ASP A 36 11.55 7.30 -24.79
N GLN A 37 12.79 7.73 -25.03
CA GLN A 37 13.16 8.37 -26.29
C GLN A 37 12.97 7.41 -27.47
N ASN A 38 13.48 6.18 -27.34
CA ASN A 38 13.31 5.13 -28.36
C ASN A 38 11.83 4.81 -28.60
N ARG A 39 11.04 4.66 -27.53
CA ARG A 39 9.59 4.44 -27.61
C ARG A 39 8.89 5.49 -28.47
N ARG A 40 9.22 6.77 -28.24
CA ARG A 40 8.63 7.89 -29.01
C ARG A 40 9.11 7.90 -30.46
N ALA A 41 10.35 7.55 -30.73
CA ALA A 41 10.90 7.46 -32.10
C ALA A 41 10.24 6.32 -32.86
N LEU A 42 10.13 5.12 -32.25
CA LEU A 42 9.46 3.96 -32.82
C LEU A 42 7.99 4.22 -33.12
N GLN A 43 7.29 4.91 -32.22
CA GLN A 43 5.89 5.28 -32.43
C GLN A 43 5.75 6.23 -33.64
N ALA A 44 6.60 7.25 -33.76
CA ALA A 44 6.57 8.16 -34.90
C ALA A 44 6.89 7.47 -36.22
N GLU A 45 7.86 6.53 -36.21
CA GLU A 45 8.20 5.72 -37.39
C GLU A 45 7.03 4.78 -37.80
N LEU A 46 6.38 4.16 -36.82
CA LEU A 46 5.23 3.29 -37.06
C LEU A 46 4.06 4.09 -37.66
N ASP A 47 3.74 5.26 -37.08
CA ASP A 47 2.66 6.12 -37.56
C ASP A 47 2.93 6.59 -39.00
N ALA A 48 4.16 6.97 -39.32
CA ALA A 48 4.56 7.34 -40.67
C ALA A 48 4.44 6.16 -41.68
N CYS A 49 4.90 4.99 -41.27
CA CYS A 49 4.84 3.76 -42.08
C CYS A 49 3.38 3.36 -42.39
N LEU A 50 2.50 3.40 -41.36
CA LEU A 50 1.07 3.09 -41.52
C LEU A 50 0.34 4.13 -42.39
N ALA A 51 0.67 5.41 -42.25
CA ALA A 51 0.12 6.48 -43.10
C ALA A 51 0.49 6.30 -44.57
N GLU A 52 1.77 6.00 -44.85
CA GLU A 52 2.25 5.71 -46.21
C GLU A 52 1.60 4.46 -46.80
N GLN A 53 1.50 3.38 -46.00
CA GLN A 53 0.82 2.15 -46.39
C GLN A 53 -0.64 2.41 -46.81
N LYS A 54 -1.39 3.20 -46.00
CA LYS A 54 -2.77 3.58 -46.28
C LYS A 54 -2.88 4.40 -47.57
N LYS A 55 -1.98 5.38 -47.76
CA LYS A 55 -1.92 6.20 -48.96
C LYS A 55 -1.68 5.38 -50.21
N LYS A 56 -0.66 4.49 -50.21
CA LYS A 56 -0.34 3.61 -51.36
C LYS A 56 -1.46 2.59 -51.63
N ALA A 57 -2.04 1.98 -50.61
CA ALA A 57 -3.15 1.07 -50.76
C ALA A 57 -4.37 1.71 -51.45
N ALA A 58 -4.65 2.99 -51.18
CA ALA A 58 -5.73 3.74 -51.84
C ALA A 58 -5.49 3.96 -53.34
N LEU A 59 -4.23 4.01 -53.78
CA LEU A 59 -3.88 4.21 -55.21
C LEU A 59 -4.15 2.96 -56.07
N ILE A 60 -4.07 1.76 -55.48
CA ILE A 60 -4.20 0.49 -56.19
C ILE A 60 -5.56 0.40 -56.94
N GLY A 61 -6.65 0.81 -56.25
CA GLY A 61 -7.99 0.78 -56.85
C GLY A 61 -8.18 1.74 -58.04
N GLY A 62 -7.50 2.91 -58.02
CA GLY A 62 -7.48 3.86 -59.12
C GLY A 62 -6.70 3.33 -60.31
N LEU A 63 -5.48 2.86 -60.10
CA LEU A 63 -4.62 2.26 -61.14
C LEU A 63 -5.26 1.06 -61.83
N MET A 64 -5.96 0.22 -61.07
CA MET A 64 -6.68 -0.92 -61.64
C MET A 64 -7.87 -0.49 -62.54
N LYS A 65 -8.59 0.60 -62.17
CA LYS A 65 -9.67 1.18 -62.99
C LYS A 65 -9.15 1.82 -64.27
N GLU A 66 -7.96 2.40 -64.23
CA GLU A 66 -7.29 2.99 -65.40
C GLU A 66 -6.60 1.98 -66.28
N GLY A 67 -6.64 0.67 -65.96
CA GLY A 67 -6.02 -0.37 -66.73
C GLY A 67 -4.48 -0.49 -66.56
N LYS A 68 -3.87 0.25 -65.67
CA LYS A 68 -2.43 0.33 -65.36
C LYS A 68 -2.00 -0.83 -64.45
N ARG A 69 -2.10 -2.06 -64.91
CA ARG A 69 -1.87 -3.27 -64.09
C ARG A 69 -0.46 -3.40 -63.57
N GLU A 70 0.58 -3.07 -64.36
CA GLU A 70 1.98 -3.16 -63.95
C GLU A 70 2.29 -2.17 -62.81
N GLU A 71 1.79 -0.93 -62.92
CA GLU A 71 1.93 0.07 -61.87
C GLU A 71 1.19 -0.35 -60.58
N ALA A 72 -0.02 -0.96 -60.71
CA ALA A 72 -0.77 -1.47 -59.59
C ALA A 72 -0.05 -2.61 -58.86
N GLU A 73 0.61 -3.52 -59.59
CA GLU A 73 1.41 -4.60 -58.98
C GLU A 73 2.68 -4.08 -58.31
N ALA A 74 3.35 -3.07 -58.89
CA ALA A 74 4.46 -2.39 -58.21
C ALA A 74 4.04 -1.74 -56.88
N VAL A 75 2.89 -1.03 -56.87
CA VAL A 75 2.36 -0.44 -55.64
C VAL A 75 1.94 -1.50 -54.62
N LYS A 76 1.38 -2.64 -55.06
CA LYS A 76 1.10 -3.77 -54.15
C LYS A 76 2.36 -4.33 -53.49
N ALA A 77 3.46 -4.47 -54.23
CA ALA A 77 4.73 -4.91 -53.70
C ALA A 77 5.27 -3.92 -52.63
N GLU A 78 5.16 -2.59 -52.88
CA GLU A 78 5.52 -1.57 -51.93
C GLU A 78 4.63 -1.62 -50.63
N VAL A 79 3.33 -1.83 -50.79
CA VAL A 79 2.42 -2.01 -49.65
C VAL A 79 2.80 -3.27 -48.85
N ALA A 80 3.19 -4.35 -49.50
CA ALA A 80 3.66 -5.56 -48.84
C ALA A 80 4.95 -5.33 -48.07
N ALA A 81 5.90 -4.60 -48.63
CA ALA A 81 7.15 -4.20 -47.94
C ALA A 81 6.87 -3.30 -46.70
N LEU A 82 5.95 -2.33 -46.81
CA LEU A 82 5.54 -1.49 -45.70
C LEU A 82 4.85 -2.29 -44.57
N LYS A 83 4.06 -3.31 -44.92
CA LYS A 83 3.47 -4.24 -43.93
C LYS A 83 4.52 -5.03 -43.17
N THR A 84 5.53 -5.53 -43.84
CA THR A 84 6.65 -6.20 -43.19
C THR A 84 7.39 -5.23 -42.27
N ARG A 85 7.67 -4.01 -42.74
CA ARG A 85 8.35 -2.99 -41.94
C ARG A 85 7.54 -2.58 -40.69
N SER A 86 6.22 -2.37 -40.85
CA SER A 86 5.39 -2.01 -39.66
C SER A 86 5.40 -3.13 -38.62
N ALA A 87 5.34 -4.41 -39.05
CA ALA A 87 5.39 -5.53 -38.12
C ALA A 87 6.74 -5.64 -37.37
N GLU A 88 7.86 -5.34 -38.06
CA GLU A 88 9.19 -5.25 -37.42
C GLU A 88 9.27 -4.13 -36.39
N ILE A 89 8.75 -2.93 -36.71
CA ILE A 89 8.70 -1.80 -35.80
C ILE A 89 7.82 -2.13 -34.58
N GLU A 90 6.64 -2.72 -34.80
CA GLU A 90 5.75 -3.14 -33.70
C GLU A 90 6.44 -4.12 -32.75
N LYS A 91 7.15 -5.12 -33.27
CA LYS A 91 7.91 -6.07 -32.44
C LYS A 91 8.98 -5.35 -31.62
N THR A 92 9.81 -4.51 -32.25
CA THR A 92 10.84 -3.74 -31.56
C THR A 92 10.23 -2.82 -30.48
N SER A 93 9.09 -2.20 -30.79
CA SER A 93 8.34 -1.35 -29.84
C SER A 93 7.84 -2.15 -28.63
N GLN A 94 7.33 -3.36 -28.84
CA GLN A 94 6.89 -4.24 -27.74
C GLN A 94 8.06 -4.63 -26.84
N GLU A 95 9.23 -4.98 -27.41
CA GLU A 95 10.42 -5.33 -26.64
C GLU A 95 10.92 -4.11 -25.82
N ASN A 96 11.01 -2.93 -26.47
CA ASN A 96 11.39 -1.69 -25.78
C ASN A 96 10.42 -1.30 -24.65
N ASN A 97 9.12 -1.44 -24.88
CA ASN A 97 8.12 -1.12 -23.86
C ASN A 97 8.16 -2.10 -22.68
N ALA A 98 8.38 -3.38 -22.93
CA ALA A 98 8.52 -4.39 -21.87
C ALA A 98 9.74 -4.09 -20.96
N GLU A 99 10.88 -3.69 -21.55
CA GLU A 99 12.06 -3.30 -20.79
C GLU A 99 11.81 -2.00 -20.01
N LEU A 100 11.19 -1.00 -20.64
CA LEU A 100 10.82 0.26 -20.01
C LEU A 100 9.93 0.04 -18.79
N ASP A 101 8.85 -0.74 -18.93
CA ASP A 101 7.90 -1.05 -17.85
C ASP A 101 8.60 -1.80 -16.71
N ALA A 102 9.47 -2.76 -17.03
CA ALA A 102 10.24 -3.50 -16.04
C ALA A 102 11.18 -2.60 -15.20
N LEU A 103 11.71 -1.53 -15.78
CA LEU A 103 12.58 -0.58 -15.05
C LEU A 103 11.79 0.44 -14.24
N VAL A 104 10.70 0.99 -14.78
CA VAL A 104 9.91 2.02 -14.10
C VAL A 104 9.30 1.50 -12.80
N VAL A 105 8.90 0.22 -12.73
CA VAL A 105 8.35 -0.39 -11.51
C VAL A 105 9.39 -0.57 -10.40
N LEU A 106 10.68 -0.46 -10.70
CA LEU A 106 11.77 -0.55 -9.73
C LEU A 106 12.00 0.76 -8.96
N LEU A 107 11.50 1.88 -9.48
CA LEU A 107 11.66 3.19 -8.82
C LEU A 107 10.68 3.33 -7.66
N PRO A 108 11.15 3.68 -6.44
CA PRO A 108 10.27 4.03 -5.34
C PRO A 108 9.54 5.35 -5.59
N ASN A 109 8.53 5.62 -4.75
CA ASN A 109 7.86 6.91 -4.77
C ASN A 109 8.78 8.01 -4.22
N ILE A 110 8.59 9.23 -4.71
CA ILE A 110 9.36 10.41 -4.28
C ILE A 110 8.89 10.83 -2.88
N PRO A 111 9.79 10.95 -1.90
CA PRO A 111 9.46 11.51 -0.60
C PRO A 111 9.17 13.01 -0.71
N CYS A 112 8.15 13.48 0.00
CA CYS A 112 7.85 14.91 0.06
C CYS A 112 8.91 15.67 0.89
N ASP A 113 8.84 17.01 0.86
CA ASP A 113 9.85 17.85 1.54
C ASP A 113 9.84 17.74 3.06
N LEU A 114 8.70 17.34 3.66
CA LEU A 114 8.55 17.15 5.10
C LEU A 114 9.25 15.91 5.64
N VAL A 115 9.63 14.97 4.78
CA VAL A 115 10.32 13.74 5.17
C VAL A 115 11.73 14.07 5.66
N PRO A 116 12.11 13.70 6.89
CA PRO A 116 13.47 13.91 7.39
C PRO A 116 14.47 12.99 6.68
N GLU A 117 15.73 13.43 6.63
CA GLU A 117 16.84 12.58 6.23
C GLU A 117 17.10 11.54 7.32
N GLY A 118 17.53 10.36 6.93
CA GLY A 118 17.83 9.26 7.85
C GLY A 118 17.94 7.93 7.12
N ASN A 119 18.54 6.94 7.80
CA ASN A 119 18.86 5.65 7.22
C ASN A 119 18.05 4.50 7.84
N CYS A 120 17.50 4.68 9.03
CA CYS A 120 16.85 3.62 9.81
C CYS A 120 15.82 4.20 10.79
N ALA A 121 15.12 3.32 11.50
CA ALA A 121 14.04 3.68 12.42
C ALA A 121 14.49 4.63 13.56
N GLU A 122 15.75 4.59 13.97
CA GLU A 122 16.31 5.47 14.98
C GLU A 122 16.37 6.94 14.55
N ASP A 123 16.36 7.20 13.23
CA ASP A 123 16.37 8.54 12.66
C ASP A 123 14.96 9.14 12.49
N ASN A 124 13.92 8.39 12.85
CA ASN A 124 12.53 8.86 12.80
C ASN A 124 12.29 9.98 13.82
N VAL A 125 11.48 10.95 13.44
CA VAL A 125 11.22 12.12 14.27
C VAL A 125 9.93 11.93 15.07
N VAL A 126 10.01 11.95 16.40
CA VAL A 126 8.83 11.99 17.27
C VAL A 126 8.17 13.35 17.13
N VAL A 127 6.95 13.39 16.57
CA VAL A 127 6.19 14.63 16.36
C VAL A 127 5.17 14.89 17.47
N LYS A 128 4.75 13.84 18.16
CA LYS A 128 3.77 13.94 19.26
C LYS A 128 3.87 12.76 20.21
N THR A 129 3.52 13.00 21.48
CA THR A 129 3.35 11.97 22.50
C THR A 129 2.06 12.23 23.28
N GLY A 130 1.49 11.19 23.87
CA GLY A 130 0.29 11.33 24.69
C GLY A 130 0.09 10.14 25.63
N ASN A 131 -0.73 10.36 26.64
CA ASN A 131 -1.00 9.49 27.78
C ASN A 131 0.26 9.13 28.59
N GLU A 132 0.08 8.89 29.86
CA GLU A 132 1.17 8.56 30.78
C GLU A 132 1.51 7.06 30.69
N ILE A 133 2.80 6.73 30.80
CA ILE A 133 3.25 5.35 30.91
C ILE A 133 2.88 4.84 32.32
N PRO A 134 2.11 3.75 32.44
CA PRO A 134 1.73 3.24 33.74
C PRO A 134 2.92 2.66 34.49
N GLU A 135 3.01 2.93 35.78
CA GLU A 135 3.91 2.24 36.68
C GLU A 135 3.30 0.87 37.01
N LEU A 136 3.92 -0.19 36.50
CA LEU A 136 3.52 -1.56 36.79
C LEU A 136 4.21 -2.05 38.07
N GLY A 137 3.49 -2.84 38.90
CA GLY A 137 4.08 -3.46 40.08
C GLY A 137 5.17 -4.46 39.75
N GLU A 138 5.99 -4.83 40.75
CA GLU A 138 7.13 -5.76 40.61
C GLU A 138 6.76 -7.12 40.00
N ASN A 139 5.52 -7.56 40.12
CA ASN A 139 5.00 -8.83 39.59
C ASN A 139 4.30 -8.70 38.23
N SER A 140 4.53 -7.60 37.50
CA SER A 140 3.96 -7.40 36.18
C SER A 140 4.48 -8.43 35.18
N LEU A 141 3.57 -8.95 34.35
CA LEU A 141 3.86 -9.99 33.37
C LEU A 141 3.75 -9.45 31.94
N PRO A 142 4.57 -9.89 31.01
CA PRO A 142 4.38 -9.61 29.60
C PRO A 142 3.16 -10.35 29.05
N HIS A 143 2.60 -9.87 27.94
CA HIS A 143 1.33 -10.38 27.40
C HIS A 143 1.30 -11.89 27.12
N TRP A 144 2.40 -12.53 26.74
CA TRP A 144 2.46 -13.98 26.52
C TRP A 144 2.31 -14.79 27.80
N GLU A 145 2.77 -14.28 28.95
CA GLU A 145 2.54 -14.90 30.27
C GLU A 145 1.10 -14.66 30.76
N LEU A 146 0.57 -13.44 30.54
CA LEU A 146 -0.83 -13.11 30.83
C LEU A 146 -1.78 -13.95 29.98
N ALA A 147 -1.50 -14.13 28.69
CA ALA A 147 -2.27 -14.97 27.78
C ALA A 147 -2.38 -16.41 28.31
N LYS A 148 -1.30 -16.95 28.84
CA LYS A 148 -1.25 -18.28 29.45
C LYS A 148 -1.93 -18.31 30.81
N LYS A 149 -1.70 -17.30 31.68
CA LYS A 149 -2.29 -17.22 33.02
C LYS A 149 -3.81 -17.24 32.98
N TYR A 150 -4.40 -16.49 32.05
CA TYR A 150 -5.86 -16.36 31.90
C TYR A 150 -6.46 -17.25 30.82
N ASP A 151 -5.67 -18.09 30.18
CA ASP A 151 -6.08 -19.00 29.08
C ASP A 151 -6.86 -18.30 27.96
N ILE A 152 -6.38 -17.11 27.56
CA ILE A 152 -7.09 -16.25 26.58
C ILE A 152 -6.45 -16.26 25.18
N ILE A 153 -5.16 -16.63 25.07
CA ILE A 153 -4.47 -16.80 23.80
C ILE A 153 -3.52 -18.01 23.94
N ASP A 154 -3.63 -18.93 22.99
CA ASP A 154 -2.85 -20.18 22.99
C ASP A 154 -1.91 -20.20 21.77
N PHE A 155 -0.63 -19.98 22.02
CA PHE A 155 0.42 -19.99 20.99
C PHE A 155 0.82 -21.42 20.60
N ASP A 156 0.81 -22.37 21.56
CA ASP A 156 1.19 -23.76 21.31
C ASP A 156 0.14 -24.45 20.43
N LEU A 157 -1.13 -24.17 20.67
CA LEU A 157 -2.22 -24.64 19.81
C LEU A 157 -2.08 -24.09 18.39
N GLY A 158 -1.69 -22.82 18.23
CA GLY A 158 -1.39 -22.21 16.94
C GLY A 158 -0.27 -22.91 16.19
N VAL A 159 0.81 -23.25 16.90
CA VAL A 159 1.93 -24.05 16.34
C VAL A 159 1.44 -25.42 15.88
N LYS A 160 0.56 -26.07 16.64
CA LYS A 160 -0.01 -27.39 16.29
C LYS A 160 -0.88 -27.32 15.03
N LEU A 161 -1.65 -26.24 14.86
CA LEU A 161 -2.59 -26.10 13.74
C LEU A 161 -1.91 -25.68 12.44
N THR A 162 -0.92 -24.77 12.51
CA THR A 162 -0.35 -24.12 11.32
C THR A 162 1.17 -23.97 11.45
N GLY A 163 1.65 -23.42 12.56
CA GLY A 163 3.05 -23.07 12.78
C GLY A 163 3.21 -21.88 13.73
N ALA A 164 4.44 -21.49 14.02
CA ALA A 164 4.73 -20.30 14.81
C ALA A 164 4.17 -19.04 14.11
N GLY A 165 3.73 -18.06 14.90
CA GLY A 165 3.16 -16.82 14.36
C GLY A 165 1.67 -16.87 13.97
N PHE A 166 0.96 -17.94 14.37
CA PHE A 166 -0.49 -18.11 14.18
C PHE A 166 -1.18 -18.36 15.53
N PRO A 167 -1.43 -17.33 16.36
CA PRO A 167 -2.02 -17.49 17.68
C PRO A 167 -3.49 -17.92 17.59
N VAL A 168 -3.96 -18.68 18.62
CA VAL A 168 -5.38 -19.03 18.78
C VAL A 168 -5.94 -18.23 19.95
N TYR A 169 -6.86 -17.33 19.67
CA TYR A 169 -7.59 -16.58 20.69
C TYR A 169 -8.73 -17.42 21.28
N LYS A 170 -8.91 -17.37 22.60
CA LYS A 170 -9.86 -18.19 23.34
C LYS A 170 -10.68 -17.36 24.33
N GLY A 171 -11.91 -17.73 24.59
CA GLY A 171 -12.75 -17.15 25.65
C GLY A 171 -12.81 -15.61 25.63
N LYS A 172 -12.41 -14.99 26.75
CA LYS A 172 -12.36 -13.52 26.87
C LYS A 172 -11.37 -12.88 25.91
N GLY A 173 -10.28 -13.56 25.50
CA GLY A 173 -9.34 -13.09 24.49
C GLY A 173 -9.96 -13.00 23.10
N ALA A 174 -10.68 -14.04 22.67
CA ALA A 174 -11.40 -14.02 21.39
C ALA A 174 -12.53 -12.95 21.39
N ARG A 175 -13.19 -12.76 22.53
CA ARG A 175 -14.19 -11.70 22.68
C ARG A 175 -13.57 -10.31 22.61
N LEU A 176 -12.39 -10.09 23.25
CA LEU A 176 -11.66 -8.83 23.18
C LEU A 176 -11.23 -8.52 21.75
N GLN A 177 -10.68 -9.49 21.01
CA GLN A 177 -10.29 -9.35 19.60
C GLN A 177 -11.47 -8.85 18.75
N ARG A 178 -12.61 -9.51 18.85
CA ARG A 178 -13.82 -9.11 18.12
C ARG A 178 -14.38 -7.76 18.57
N ALA A 179 -14.29 -7.45 19.86
CA ALA A 179 -14.70 -6.17 20.42
C ALA A 179 -13.89 -5.01 19.84
N LEU A 180 -12.57 -5.17 19.72
CA LEU A 180 -11.68 -4.17 19.10
C LEU A 180 -12.04 -3.96 17.63
N ILE A 181 -12.28 -5.02 16.85
CA ILE A 181 -12.69 -4.92 15.44
C ILE A 181 -13.96 -4.06 15.33
N ASN A 182 -15.00 -4.40 16.07
CA ASN A 182 -16.28 -3.66 16.02
C ASN A 182 -16.09 -2.20 16.48
N PHE A 183 -15.34 -1.97 17.55
CA PHE A 183 -15.08 -0.64 18.07
C PHE A 183 -14.36 0.25 17.03
N PHE A 184 -13.36 -0.26 16.35
CA PHE A 184 -12.64 0.50 15.33
C PHE A 184 -13.52 0.77 14.10
N LEU A 185 -14.29 -0.21 13.63
CA LEU A 185 -15.21 -0.03 12.52
C LEU A 185 -16.30 1.00 12.84
N ASP A 186 -16.88 0.97 14.05
CA ASP A 186 -17.89 1.93 14.47
C ASP A 186 -17.34 3.37 14.54
N ILE A 187 -16.13 3.55 15.06
CA ILE A 187 -15.49 4.88 15.08
C ILE A 187 -15.25 5.38 13.65
N ASN A 188 -14.78 4.51 12.75
CA ASN A 188 -14.51 4.89 11.37
C ASN A 188 -15.80 5.24 10.62
N THR A 189 -16.85 4.43 10.75
CA THR A 189 -18.12 4.69 10.09
C THR A 189 -18.80 5.94 10.62
N ASN A 190 -18.71 6.21 11.94
CA ASN A 190 -19.17 7.46 12.54
C ASN A 190 -18.38 8.70 12.05
N ALA A 191 -17.13 8.52 11.61
CA ALA A 191 -16.32 9.56 10.99
C ALA A 191 -16.58 9.69 9.46
N GLY A 192 -17.58 8.99 8.93
CA GLY A 192 -18.00 9.07 7.54
C GLY A 192 -17.23 8.17 6.57
N TYR A 193 -16.52 7.16 7.06
CA TYR A 193 -15.95 6.13 6.21
C TYR A 193 -17.03 5.08 5.84
N LEU A 194 -17.11 4.75 4.56
CA LEU A 194 -17.96 3.65 4.08
C LEU A 194 -17.28 2.32 4.44
N GLU A 195 -17.95 1.49 5.22
CA GLU A 195 -17.49 0.14 5.51
C GLU A 195 -17.66 -0.76 4.28
N VAL A 196 -16.61 -1.51 3.95
CA VAL A 196 -16.62 -2.52 2.89
C VAL A 196 -16.00 -3.82 3.40
N GLU A 197 -16.49 -4.95 2.93
CA GLU A 197 -15.99 -6.28 3.25
C GLU A 197 -15.37 -6.90 1.97
N PRO A 198 -14.06 -6.71 1.74
CA PRO A 198 -13.41 -7.15 0.51
C PRO A 198 -12.96 -8.62 0.60
N PRO A 199 -12.70 -9.28 -0.55
CA PRO A 199 -12.02 -10.57 -0.57
C PRO A 199 -10.63 -10.50 0.07
N VAL A 200 -10.25 -11.56 0.79
CA VAL A 200 -8.92 -11.69 1.43
C VAL A 200 -7.89 -12.40 0.52
N MET A 201 -8.31 -12.86 -0.63
CA MET A 201 -7.46 -13.35 -1.71
C MET A 201 -7.63 -12.44 -2.92
N VAL A 202 -6.53 -11.99 -3.51
CA VAL A 202 -6.52 -11.03 -4.61
C VAL A 202 -5.70 -11.55 -5.78
N ASN A 203 -5.98 -11.07 -6.99
CA ASN A 203 -5.19 -11.37 -8.18
C ASN A 203 -3.91 -10.51 -8.24
N GLU A 204 -3.00 -10.89 -9.14
CA GLU A 204 -1.72 -10.21 -9.36
C GLU A 204 -1.89 -8.71 -9.67
N ALA A 205 -2.90 -8.36 -10.48
CA ALA A 205 -3.17 -6.96 -10.84
C ALA A 205 -3.53 -6.10 -9.61
N SER A 206 -4.18 -6.67 -8.60
CA SER A 206 -4.47 -5.98 -7.33
C SER A 206 -3.21 -5.76 -6.50
N GLY A 207 -2.34 -6.77 -6.39
CA GLY A 207 -1.05 -6.62 -5.72
C GLY A 207 -0.13 -5.60 -6.42
N PHE A 208 -0.16 -5.56 -7.74
CA PHE A 208 0.58 -4.58 -8.53
C PHE A 208 0.03 -3.16 -8.32
N GLY A 209 -1.29 -3.00 -8.30
CA GLY A 209 -1.95 -1.69 -8.21
C GLY A 209 -1.53 -0.86 -6.99
N THR A 210 -1.37 -1.49 -5.84
CA THR A 210 -0.95 -0.84 -4.58
C THR A 210 0.55 -0.95 -4.32
N GLY A 211 1.30 -1.72 -5.11
CA GLY A 211 2.76 -1.77 -5.06
C GLY A 211 3.37 -2.88 -4.23
N GLN A 212 2.57 -3.86 -3.76
CA GLN A 212 3.08 -5.08 -3.13
C GLN A 212 3.76 -6.02 -4.13
N LEU A 213 3.35 -5.96 -5.40
CA LEU A 213 4.03 -6.66 -6.48
C LEU A 213 4.78 -5.69 -7.41
N PRO A 214 5.94 -6.10 -7.94
CA PRO A 214 6.66 -7.34 -7.66
C PRO A 214 7.13 -7.43 -6.21
N ASP A 215 6.94 -8.60 -5.57
CA ASP A 215 7.29 -8.85 -4.17
C ASP A 215 8.81 -9.08 -4.02
N LYS A 216 9.54 -7.99 -3.83
CA LYS A 216 11.01 -8.00 -3.72
C LYS A 216 11.51 -8.63 -2.40
N GLU A 217 10.68 -8.58 -1.37
CA GLU A 217 11.02 -9.02 -0.01
C GLU A 217 10.46 -10.40 0.33
N GLY A 218 9.65 -11.00 -0.56
CA GLY A 218 9.04 -12.31 -0.35
C GLY A 218 8.01 -12.31 0.78
N GLN A 219 7.27 -11.21 0.96
CA GLN A 219 6.34 -11.03 2.08
C GLN A 219 4.94 -11.61 1.84
N MET A 220 4.53 -11.76 0.58
CA MET A 220 3.19 -12.22 0.26
C MET A 220 3.08 -13.75 0.24
N TYR A 221 2.03 -14.28 0.85
CA TYR A 221 1.62 -15.67 0.63
C TYR A 221 0.97 -15.80 -0.74
N HIS A 222 1.42 -16.76 -1.54
CA HIS A 222 0.98 -17.00 -2.91
C HIS A 222 0.40 -18.40 -3.08
N ALA A 223 -0.88 -18.47 -3.44
CA ALA A 223 -1.55 -19.71 -3.86
C ALA A 223 -1.25 -19.95 -5.34
N THR A 224 -0.17 -20.67 -5.62
CA THR A 224 0.42 -20.79 -6.96
C THR A 224 -0.48 -21.52 -7.97
N ALA A 225 -1.34 -22.45 -7.51
CA ALA A 225 -2.23 -23.19 -8.39
C ALA A 225 -3.26 -22.29 -9.10
N ASP A 226 -3.75 -21.26 -8.39
CA ASP A 226 -4.79 -20.34 -8.88
C ASP A 226 -4.25 -18.94 -9.19
N ASN A 227 -2.97 -18.70 -8.93
CA ASN A 227 -2.30 -17.40 -9.02
C ASN A 227 -3.01 -16.31 -8.20
N PHE A 228 -3.40 -16.65 -6.97
CA PHE A 228 -3.94 -15.69 -6.01
C PHE A 228 -2.98 -15.41 -4.87
N TYR A 229 -3.03 -14.19 -4.34
CA TYR A 229 -2.23 -13.73 -3.22
C TYR A 229 -3.12 -13.47 -2.02
N MET A 230 -2.68 -13.90 -0.84
CA MET A 230 -3.35 -13.56 0.41
C MET A 230 -3.02 -12.10 0.78
N VAL A 231 -4.01 -11.32 1.17
CA VAL A 231 -3.82 -9.89 1.44
C VAL A 231 -2.93 -9.66 2.66
N PRO A 232 -1.87 -8.83 2.55
CA PRO A 232 -1.05 -8.43 3.69
C PRO A 232 -1.67 -7.25 4.47
N THR A 233 -2.70 -6.62 3.90
CA THR A 233 -3.44 -5.45 4.40
C THR A 233 -4.72 -5.26 3.58
N ALA A 234 -5.78 -4.72 4.19
CA ALA A 234 -7.00 -4.35 3.48
C ALA A 234 -6.79 -3.21 2.46
N GLU A 235 -5.68 -2.46 2.58
CA GLU A 235 -5.27 -1.48 1.57
C GLU A 235 -5.35 -2.05 0.15
N VAL A 236 -4.85 -3.29 -0.04
CA VAL A 236 -4.77 -3.90 -1.38
C VAL A 236 -6.14 -4.03 -2.03
N PRO A 237 -7.12 -4.77 -1.47
CA PRO A 237 -8.41 -4.92 -2.10
C PRO A 237 -9.22 -3.62 -2.11
N VAL A 238 -9.19 -2.82 -1.04
CA VAL A 238 -10.01 -1.59 -0.94
C VAL A 238 -9.57 -0.53 -1.93
N THR A 239 -8.26 -0.27 -2.06
CA THR A 239 -7.76 0.71 -3.04
C THR A 239 -8.02 0.24 -4.48
N ASN A 240 -7.96 -1.08 -4.73
CA ASN A 240 -8.22 -1.66 -6.05
C ASN A 240 -9.70 -1.62 -6.49
N ILE A 241 -10.65 -1.26 -5.62
CA ILE A 241 -12.02 -0.93 -6.01
C ILE A 241 -12.03 0.17 -7.08
N PHE A 242 -11.04 1.05 -7.04
CA PHE A 242 -10.89 2.16 -7.99
C PHE A 242 -9.91 1.89 -9.13
N ARG A 243 -9.47 0.64 -9.34
CA ARG A 243 -8.62 0.31 -10.49
C ARG A 243 -9.38 0.51 -11.80
N ASP A 244 -8.72 1.21 -12.76
CA ASP A 244 -9.26 1.59 -14.07
C ASP A 244 -10.50 2.54 -14.01
N VAL A 245 -10.69 3.24 -12.87
CA VAL A 245 -11.81 4.16 -12.67
C VAL A 245 -11.41 5.60 -13.01
N ILE A 246 -12.36 6.37 -13.54
CA ILE A 246 -12.29 7.83 -13.71
C ILE A 246 -13.42 8.43 -12.87
N LEU A 247 -13.07 9.04 -11.74
CA LEU A 247 -14.03 9.70 -10.84
C LEU A 247 -14.48 11.05 -11.42
N ALA A 248 -15.71 11.42 -11.15
CA ALA A 248 -16.19 12.78 -11.36
C ALA A 248 -15.68 13.69 -10.22
N ASN A 249 -15.58 15.00 -10.49
CA ASN A 249 -15.08 15.95 -9.50
C ASN A 249 -15.91 16.02 -8.20
N ASN A 250 -17.20 15.71 -8.27
CA ASN A 250 -18.13 15.72 -7.15
C ASN A 250 -18.16 14.40 -6.35
N GLU A 251 -17.36 13.39 -6.72
CA GLU A 251 -17.26 12.12 -5.99
C GLU A 251 -16.22 12.15 -4.86
N PHE A 252 -15.49 13.25 -4.72
CA PHE A 252 -14.51 13.44 -3.63
C PHE A 252 -15.12 14.08 -2.37
N PRO A 253 -14.58 13.79 -1.18
CA PRO A 253 -13.56 12.76 -0.92
C PRO A 253 -14.16 11.34 -0.93
N VAL A 254 -13.36 10.34 -1.34
CA VAL A 254 -13.69 8.93 -1.12
C VAL A 254 -13.08 8.50 0.20
N LYS A 255 -13.88 7.92 1.10
CA LYS A 255 -13.46 7.41 2.40
C LYS A 255 -14.01 6.00 2.59
N MET A 256 -13.14 5.01 2.80
CA MET A 256 -13.52 3.62 3.04
C MET A 256 -12.79 3.04 4.23
N THR A 257 -13.45 2.11 4.93
CA THR A 257 -12.86 1.30 5.99
C THR A 257 -13.17 -0.18 5.77
N ALA A 258 -12.23 -1.04 6.14
CA ALA A 258 -12.41 -2.47 6.07
C ALA A 258 -11.65 -3.19 7.19
N TYR A 259 -12.24 -4.23 7.72
CA TYR A 259 -11.55 -5.24 8.49
C TYR A 259 -11.12 -6.39 7.57
N THR A 260 -9.88 -6.85 7.71
CA THR A 260 -9.42 -8.11 7.13
C THR A 260 -8.47 -8.84 8.06
N PRO A 261 -8.47 -10.18 8.08
CA PRO A 261 -7.26 -10.91 8.41
C PRO A 261 -6.18 -10.54 7.38
N CYS A 262 -4.96 -10.39 7.83
CA CYS A 262 -3.80 -10.03 7.03
C CYS A 262 -2.74 -11.11 7.15
N PHE A 263 -2.06 -11.41 6.05
CA PHE A 263 -1.12 -12.51 5.97
C PHE A 263 0.25 -12.00 5.50
N ARG A 264 1.29 -12.22 6.31
CA ARG A 264 2.65 -11.80 6.01
C ARG A 264 3.61 -12.94 6.27
N ARG A 265 4.52 -13.20 5.33
CA ARG A 265 5.52 -14.26 5.49
C ARG A 265 6.57 -13.93 6.54
N GLU A 266 6.71 -12.65 6.91
CA GLU A 266 7.67 -12.16 7.90
C GLU A 266 9.09 -12.69 7.66
N ALA A 267 9.47 -12.76 6.37
CA ALA A 267 10.74 -13.29 5.93
C ALA A 267 11.91 -12.53 6.58
N GLY A 268 12.84 -13.24 7.18
CA GLY A 268 14.02 -12.65 7.83
C GLY A 268 13.83 -12.20 9.29
N SER A 269 12.67 -12.45 9.90
CA SER A 269 12.39 -12.06 11.30
C SER A 269 12.73 -13.18 12.29
N TYR A 270 13.54 -12.86 13.32
CA TYR A 270 14.02 -13.82 14.30
C TYR A 270 14.05 -13.24 15.72
N GLY A 271 14.10 -14.14 16.74
CA GLY A 271 14.44 -13.82 18.11
C GLY A 271 13.34 -13.17 18.94
N LYS A 272 13.68 -12.17 19.75
CA LYS A 272 12.74 -11.52 20.70
C LYS A 272 11.59 -10.81 20.04
N ASP A 273 11.77 -10.37 18.79
CA ASP A 273 10.77 -9.61 18.07
C ASP A 273 9.58 -10.45 17.57
N VAL A 274 9.71 -11.77 17.54
CA VAL A 274 8.64 -12.72 17.15
C VAL A 274 7.91 -13.34 18.35
N ARG A 275 8.21 -12.93 19.59
CA ARG A 275 7.60 -13.53 20.78
C ARG A 275 6.19 -12.99 21.01
N GLY A 276 5.27 -13.89 21.31
CA GLY A 276 3.87 -13.54 21.60
C GLY A 276 3.17 -12.91 20.41
N LEU A 277 2.57 -11.73 20.61
CA LEU A 277 1.84 -10.97 19.61
C LEU A 277 2.68 -9.91 18.88
N ASN A 278 3.98 -9.84 19.14
CA ASN A 278 4.82 -8.77 18.59
C ASN A 278 4.95 -8.82 17.07
N ARG A 279 5.01 -10.03 16.48
CA ARG A 279 5.11 -10.23 15.03
C ARG A 279 4.48 -11.58 14.65
N LEU A 280 3.51 -11.52 13.75
CA LEU A 280 2.66 -12.66 13.39
C LEU A 280 2.59 -12.84 11.88
N HIS A 281 2.47 -14.11 11.45
CA HIS A 281 2.17 -14.46 10.05
C HIS A 281 0.71 -14.19 9.67
N GLN A 282 -0.21 -14.31 10.63
CA GLN A 282 -1.60 -13.94 10.49
C GLN A 282 -1.98 -12.96 11.60
N LEU A 283 -2.54 -11.83 11.22
CA LEU A 283 -3.00 -10.77 12.13
C LEU A 283 -4.31 -10.17 11.65
N ASP A 284 -5.06 -9.57 12.57
CA ASP A 284 -6.26 -8.81 12.24
C ASP A 284 -5.96 -7.32 12.22
N LYS A 285 -6.50 -6.63 11.21
CA LYS A 285 -6.30 -5.19 11.03
C LYS A 285 -7.58 -4.53 10.49
N VAL A 286 -7.92 -3.39 11.06
CA VAL A 286 -8.89 -2.47 10.48
C VAL A 286 -8.11 -1.39 9.74
N GLU A 287 -8.49 -1.12 8.51
CA GLU A 287 -7.83 -0.17 7.62
C GLU A 287 -8.79 0.95 7.22
N ILE A 288 -8.26 2.14 7.04
CA ILE A 288 -8.94 3.28 6.41
C ILE A 288 -8.20 3.65 5.13
N VAL A 289 -8.94 3.89 4.06
CA VAL A 289 -8.42 4.26 2.74
C VAL A 289 -9.15 5.51 2.26
N ARG A 290 -8.39 6.44 1.69
CA ARG A 290 -8.95 7.63 1.05
C ARG A 290 -8.46 7.78 -0.39
N VAL A 291 -9.34 8.32 -1.24
CA VAL A 291 -8.96 8.83 -2.55
C VAL A 291 -9.30 10.33 -2.56
N GLU A 292 -8.30 11.14 -2.88
CA GLU A 292 -8.37 12.59 -2.77
C GLU A 292 -7.90 13.27 -4.07
N ARG A 293 -8.29 14.53 -4.24
CA ARG A 293 -7.63 15.40 -5.19
C ARG A 293 -6.20 15.71 -4.69
N PRO A 294 -5.25 15.97 -5.59
CA PRO A 294 -3.88 16.33 -5.20
C PRO A 294 -3.79 17.49 -4.21
N GLU A 295 -4.60 18.53 -4.40
CA GLU A 295 -4.64 19.73 -3.56
C GLU A 295 -5.16 19.48 -2.15
N ASP A 296 -6.00 18.46 -1.95
CA ASP A 296 -6.65 18.16 -0.67
C ASP A 296 -5.91 17.07 0.13
N SER A 297 -5.01 16.33 -0.50
CA SER A 297 -4.47 15.08 0.05
C SER A 297 -3.62 15.24 1.31
N TYR A 298 -2.92 16.35 1.49
CA TYR A 298 -2.13 16.59 2.70
C TYR A 298 -3.00 17.01 3.88
N ALA A 299 -4.05 17.82 3.64
CA ALA A 299 -5.05 18.09 4.68
C ALA A 299 -5.79 16.80 5.09
N ALA A 300 -6.10 15.94 4.12
CA ALA A 300 -6.66 14.62 4.37
C ALA A 300 -5.74 13.71 5.19
N LEU A 301 -4.43 13.77 4.97
CA LEU A 301 -3.45 13.06 5.78
C LEU A 301 -3.48 13.53 7.24
N ASP A 302 -3.50 14.84 7.47
CA ASP A 302 -3.58 15.39 8.82
C ASP A 302 -4.87 14.98 9.53
N GLU A 303 -6.02 14.97 8.82
CA GLU A 303 -7.29 14.44 9.34
C GLU A 303 -7.18 12.95 9.71
N MET A 304 -6.55 12.12 8.87
CA MET A 304 -6.36 10.70 9.15
C MET A 304 -5.47 10.48 10.36
N VAL A 305 -4.37 11.22 10.49
CA VAL A 305 -3.48 11.15 11.66
C VAL A 305 -4.23 11.54 12.93
N ALA A 306 -5.01 12.62 12.91
CA ALA A 306 -5.83 13.05 14.05
C ALA A 306 -6.93 12.01 14.40
N HIS A 307 -7.53 11.38 13.39
CA HIS A 307 -8.53 10.33 13.57
C HIS A 307 -7.93 9.10 14.26
N VAL A 308 -6.81 8.58 13.77
CA VAL A 308 -6.12 7.42 14.38
C VAL A 308 -5.66 7.77 15.80
N GLU A 309 -5.14 8.97 16.03
CA GLU A 309 -4.77 9.44 17.38
C GLU A 309 -5.96 9.40 18.34
N SER A 310 -7.15 9.81 17.90
CA SER A 310 -8.35 9.78 18.73
C SER A 310 -8.73 8.36 19.18
N ILE A 311 -8.53 7.37 18.33
CA ILE A 311 -8.76 5.94 18.64
C ILE A 311 -7.77 5.48 19.72
N VAL A 312 -6.49 5.76 19.55
CA VAL A 312 -5.45 5.37 20.52
C VAL A 312 -5.70 6.03 21.88
N LYS A 313 -6.09 7.31 21.89
CA LYS A 313 -6.45 8.04 23.11
C LYS A 313 -7.63 7.42 23.84
N SER A 314 -8.66 6.98 23.11
CA SER A 314 -9.86 6.36 23.70
C SER A 314 -9.56 5.02 24.37
N LEU A 315 -8.50 4.34 23.95
CA LEU A 315 -8.00 3.12 24.60
C LEU A 315 -7.15 3.40 25.85
N GLY A 316 -6.79 4.65 26.13
CA GLY A 316 -5.95 5.03 27.25
C GLY A 316 -4.49 4.58 27.16
N LEU A 317 -4.03 4.15 25.99
CA LEU A 317 -2.67 3.64 25.79
C LEU A 317 -1.66 4.79 25.69
N PRO A 318 -0.49 4.71 26.35
CA PRO A 318 0.63 5.61 26.11
C PRO A 318 1.10 5.49 24.66
N TYR A 319 1.23 6.60 23.95
CA TYR A 319 1.58 6.57 22.55
C TYR A 319 2.58 7.65 22.16
N ARG A 320 3.24 7.43 21.05
CA ARG A 320 3.97 8.44 20.29
C ARG A 320 3.66 8.35 18.81
N ILE A 321 3.75 9.47 18.12
CA ILE A 321 3.60 9.58 16.67
C ILE A 321 4.96 9.92 16.10
N LEU A 322 5.42 9.12 15.14
CA LEU A 322 6.68 9.29 14.44
C LEU A 322 6.41 9.76 13.02
N ARG A 323 7.18 10.73 12.54
CA ARG A 323 7.31 10.97 11.11
C ARG A 323 8.53 10.22 10.62
N LEU A 324 8.33 9.27 9.70
CA LEU A 324 9.38 8.41 9.22
C LEU A 324 10.40 9.18 8.38
N CYS A 325 11.67 8.83 8.54
CA CYS A 325 12.76 9.29 7.69
C CYS A 325 12.78 8.54 6.36
N GLY A 326 13.54 9.07 5.41
CA GLY A 326 13.59 8.51 4.06
C GLY A 326 14.02 7.05 3.99
N GLY A 327 14.95 6.64 4.86
CA GLY A 327 15.49 5.27 4.90
C GLY A 327 14.57 4.23 5.54
N ASP A 328 13.57 4.67 6.33
CA ASP A 328 12.61 3.78 7.01
C ASP A 328 11.23 3.76 6.32
N MET A 329 10.99 4.66 5.38
CA MET A 329 9.73 4.73 4.64
C MET A 329 9.53 3.55 3.69
N SER A 330 8.27 3.14 3.52
CA SER A 330 7.92 2.15 2.51
C SER A 330 8.28 2.61 1.08
N PHE A 331 8.47 1.64 0.20
CA PHE A 331 8.77 1.87 -1.22
C PHE A 331 7.74 2.80 -1.91
N THR A 332 6.47 2.69 -1.54
CA THR A 332 5.35 3.34 -2.23
C THR A 332 4.94 4.69 -1.66
N SER A 333 5.25 5.00 -0.39
CA SER A 333 4.78 6.22 0.28
C SER A 333 5.60 7.46 -0.07
N ALA A 334 4.94 8.63 -0.11
CA ALA A 334 5.56 9.95 -0.19
C ALA A 334 5.83 10.55 1.19
N ILE A 335 5.03 10.19 2.19
CA ILE A 335 5.19 10.52 3.60
C ILE A 335 4.43 9.50 4.43
N THR A 336 4.96 9.17 5.61
CA THR A 336 4.35 8.23 6.55
C THR A 336 4.47 8.74 7.98
N TYR A 337 3.38 8.57 8.74
CA TYR A 337 3.34 8.73 10.19
C TYR A 337 3.03 7.39 10.83
N ASP A 338 3.91 6.92 11.72
CA ASP A 338 3.70 5.72 12.50
C ASP A 338 3.22 6.05 13.91
N PHE A 339 2.30 5.23 14.39
CA PHE A 339 1.84 5.26 15.77
C PHE A 339 2.44 4.08 16.51
N GLU A 340 3.07 4.38 17.63
CA GLU A 340 3.56 3.37 18.53
C GLU A 340 2.91 3.52 19.91
N VAL A 341 2.63 2.41 20.57
CA VAL A 341 2.20 2.34 21.95
C VAL A 341 3.28 1.74 22.83
N TYR A 342 3.38 2.22 24.06
CA TYR A 342 4.38 1.69 24.98
C TYR A 342 3.88 0.41 25.65
N SER A 343 4.66 -0.64 25.53
CA SER A 343 4.48 -1.89 26.27
C SER A 343 5.26 -1.79 27.58
N ALA A 344 4.56 -1.55 28.70
CA ALA A 344 5.20 -1.28 29.97
C ALA A 344 5.91 -2.50 30.55
N ALA A 345 5.40 -3.71 30.29
CA ALA A 345 6.05 -4.95 30.77
C ALA A 345 7.27 -5.34 29.93
N GLN A 346 7.32 -4.95 28.64
CA GLN A 346 8.50 -5.20 27.78
C GLN A 346 9.49 -4.03 27.81
N GLY A 347 9.10 -2.86 28.33
CA GLY A 347 9.93 -1.67 28.36
C GLY A 347 10.25 -1.11 26.96
N ARG A 348 9.32 -1.25 25.98
CA ARG A 348 9.56 -0.85 24.57
C ARG A 348 8.31 -0.28 23.88
N TRP A 349 8.54 0.48 22.84
CA TRP A 349 7.50 0.94 21.92
C TRP A 349 7.15 -0.16 20.91
N LEU A 350 5.87 -0.26 20.58
CA LEU A 350 5.30 -1.21 19.60
C LEU A 350 4.50 -0.42 18.57
N GLU A 351 4.88 -0.49 17.31
CA GLU A 351 4.13 0.10 16.21
C GLU A 351 2.76 -0.58 16.06
N ILE A 352 1.69 0.21 16.03
CA ILE A 352 0.30 -0.26 15.91
C ILE A 352 -0.43 0.28 14.69
N SER A 353 0.10 1.32 14.05
CA SER A 353 -0.48 1.92 12.85
C SER A 353 0.58 2.65 12.06
N SER A 354 0.38 2.67 10.75
CA SER A 354 1.12 3.46 9.79
C SER A 354 0.12 4.20 8.92
N VAL A 355 0.21 5.54 8.86
CA VAL A 355 -0.69 6.40 8.08
C VAL A 355 0.13 7.09 6.99
N SER A 356 -0.22 6.86 5.73
CA SER A 356 0.60 7.26 4.59
C SER A 356 -0.18 8.01 3.52
N ASN A 357 0.49 8.96 2.87
CA ASN A 357 0.08 9.53 1.59
C ASN A 357 1.01 8.99 0.48
N PHE A 358 0.42 8.44 -0.55
CA PHE A 358 1.15 7.88 -1.70
C PHE A 358 1.18 8.85 -2.89
N GLU A 359 0.54 10.00 -2.75
CA GLU A 359 0.31 10.92 -3.85
C GLU A 359 -0.27 10.18 -5.09
N SER A 360 0.24 10.44 -6.27
CA SER A 360 -0.23 9.80 -7.50
C SER A 360 0.43 8.43 -7.80
N PHE A 361 1.30 7.93 -6.92
CA PHE A 361 2.11 6.74 -7.21
C PHE A 361 1.26 5.48 -7.41
N GLN A 362 0.34 5.20 -6.49
CA GLN A 362 -0.60 4.08 -6.61
C GLN A 362 -1.64 4.37 -7.68
N ALA A 363 -2.18 5.58 -7.74
CA ALA A 363 -3.15 5.98 -8.76
C ALA A 363 -2.63 5.77 -10.18
N ASN A 364 -1.34 6.03 -10.45
CA ASN A 364 -0.73 5.77 -11.74
C ASN A 364 -0.64 4.26 -12.06
N ARG A 365 -0.36 3.39 -11.07
CA ARG A 365 -0.41 1.92 -11.24
C ARG A 365 -1.82 1.39 -11.47
N LEU A 366 -2.79 1.93 -10.72
CA LEU A 366 -4.20 1.59 -10.77
C LEU A 366 -4.91 2.18 -12.00
N LYS A 367 -4.30 3.14 -12.71
CA LYS A 367 -4.95 4.00 -13.70
C LYS A 367 -6.17 4.71 -13.11
N LEU A 368 -6.10 5.05 -11.82
CA LEU A 368 -7.12 5.82 -11.10
C LEU A 368 -6.97 7.30 -11.43
N ARG A 369 -7.97 7.84 -12.07
CA ARG A 369 -8.01 9.23 -12.57
C ARG A 369 -9.30 9.90 -12.15
N TYR A 370 -9.33 11.20 -12.32
CA TYR A 370 -10.55 11.97 -12.16
C TYR A 370 -10.66 13.10 -13.20
N LYS A 371 -11.87 13.64 -13.36
CA LYS A 371 -12.12 14.85 -14.14
C LYS A 371 -12.07 16.04 -13.19
N ASP A 372 -11.14 16.98 -13.43
CA ASP A 372 -11.08 18.23 -12.68
C ASP A 372 -12.24 19.17 -13.07
N ALA A 373 -12.30 20.35 -12.46
CA ALA A 373 -13.38 21.33 -12.70
C ALA A 373 -13.45 21.80 -14.17
N GLU A 374 -12.33 21.77 -14.88
CA GLU A 374 -12.21 22.11 -16.30
C GLU A 374 -12.46 20.91 -17.22
N GLY A 375 -12.78 19.73 -16.66
CA GLY A 375 -13.02 18.50 -17.41
C GLY A 375 -11.75 17.79 -17.88
N LYS A 376 -10.57 18.24 -17.45
CA LYS A 376 -9.30 17.64 -17.79
C LYS A 376 -9.05 16.39 -16.90
N THR A 377 -8.47 15.37 -17.48
CA THR A 377 -8.16 14.12 -16.76
C THR A 377 -6.85 14.25 -16.00
N GLN A 378 -6.90 14.00 -14.68
CA GLN A 378 -5.78 14.04 -13.76
C GLN A 378 -5.64 12.69 -13.02
N LEU A 379 -4.45 12.41 -12.46
CA LEU A 379 -4.27 11.32 -11.49
C LEU A 379 -4.79 11.76 -10.12
N ALA A 380 -5.54 10.89 -9.44
CA ALA A 380 -5.91 11.12 -8.05
C ALA A 380 -4.74 10.84 -7.10
N HIS A 381 -4.86 11.23 -5.84
CA HIS A 381 -3.98 10.81 -4.75
C HIS A 381 -4.65 9.72 -3.91
N THR A 382 -3.87 8.76 -3.42
CA THR A 382 -4.35 7.71 -2.50
C THR A 382 -3.67 7.83 -1.16
N LEU A 383 -4.42 7.56 -0.09
CA LEU A 383 -3.92 7.53 1.28
C LEU A 383 -4.47 6.29 1.96
N ASN A 384 -3.73 5.75 2.90
CA ASN A 384 -4.25 4.73 3.81
C ASN A 384 -3.68 4.88 5.21
N GLY A 385 -4.31 4.17 6.16
CA GLY A 385 -3.80 4.04 7.51
C GLY A 385 -4.47 2.89 8.25
N SER A 386 -3.72 2.26 9.14
CA SER A 386 -4.28 1.24 10.03
C SER A 386 -5.06 1.90 11.17
N SER A 387 -6.26 1.42 11.41
CA SER A 387 -7.18 1.93 12.43
C SER A 387 -7.69 0.81 13.37
N LEU A 388 -6.94 -0.03 14.01
CA LEU A 388 -5.49 -0.24 14.12
C LEU A 388 -5.11 -1.68 13.73
N ALA A 389 -3.79 -2.06 13.85
CA ALA A 389 -3.34 -3.44 13.83
C ALA A 389 -3.51 -4.07 15.23
N LEU A 390 -4.38 -5.08 15.34
CA LEU A 390 -4.86 -5.56 16.63
C LEU A 390 -3.82 -6.26 17.54
N PRO A 391 -2.88 -7.09 17.05
CA PRO A 391 -2.06 -7.90 17.96
C PRO A 391 -1.25 -7.08 18.96
N ARG A 392 -0.59 -6.03 18.50
CA ARG A 392 0.23 -5.17 19.37
C ARG A 392 -0.63 -4.27 20.26
N VAL A 393 -1.82 -3.89 19.80
CA VAL A 393 -2.83 -3.21 20.63
C VAL A 393 -3.29 -4.13 21.75
N VAL A 394 -3.62 -5.39 21.46
CA VAL A 394 -3.97 -6.40 22.47
C VAL A 394 -2.81 -6.61 23.45
N ALA A 395 -1.60 -6.78 22.96
CA ALA A 395 -0.41 -6.90 23.81
C ALA A 395 -0.28 -5.74 24.80
N ALA A 396 -0.36 -4.51 24.29
CA ALA A 396 -0.25 -3.31 25.13
C ALA A 396 -1.44 -3.16 26.12
N LEU A 397 -2.66 -3.49 25.69
CA LEU A 397 -3.83 -3.48 26.57
C LEU A 397 -3.69 -4.47 27.73
N LEU A 398 -3.28 -5.70 27.42
CA LEU A 398 -3.08 -6.74 28.45
C LEU A 398 -2.00 -6.32 29.45
N GLU A 399 -0.87 -5.82 28.94
CA GLU A 399 0.28 -5.46 29.79
C GLU A 399 0.04 -4.21 30.63
N ASN A 400 -0.47 -3.13 30.00
CA ASN A 400 -0.57 -1.83 30.66
C ASN A 400 -1.75 -1.75 31.63
N ASN A 401 -2.76 -2.60 31.49
CA ASN A 401 -3.96 -2.57 32.33
C ASN A 401 -3.98 -3.65 33.41
N GLN A 402 -2.84 -4.25 33.75
CA GLN A 402 -2.70 -5.18 34.87
C GLN A 402 -2.95 -4.47 36.19
N LYS A 403 -3.89 -4.99 37.01
CA LYS A 403 -4.17 -4.53 38.36
C LYS A 403 -4.42 -5.71 39.30
N GLY A 404 -3.43 -6.09 40.08
CA GLY A 404 -3.49 -7.25 40.94
C GLY A 404 -3.65 -8.55 40.11
N ASP A 405 -4.72 -9.29 40.41
CA ASP A 405 -4.99 -10.58 39.72
C ASP A 405 -5.97 -10.46 38.52
N ARG A 406 -6.08 -9.28 37.95
CA ARG A 406 -6.97 -9.05 36.80
C ARG A 406 -6.36 -8.05 35.82
N ILE A 407 -6.93 -8.02 34.62
CA ILE A 407 -6.63 -7.00 33.59
C ILE A 407 -7.91 -6.19 33.39
N GLU A 408 -7.83 -4.89 33.58
CA GLU A 408 -8.96 -3.99 33.38
C GLU A 408 -9.19 -3.71 31.90
N ILE A 409 -10.43 -3.66 31.47
CA ILE A 409 -10.80 -3.30 30.12
C ILE A 409 -11.05 -1.78 30.07
N PRO A 410 -10.45 -1.07 29.09
CA PRO A 410 -10.75 0.33 28.86
C PRO A 410 -12.26 0.59 28.78
N GLU A 411 -12.72 1.68 29.39
CA GLU A 411 -14.14 2.01 29.46
C GLU A 411 -14.81 2.02 28.07
N ALA A 412 -14.11 2.57 27.08
CA ALA A 412 -14.60 2.63 25.69
C ALA A 412 -14.88 1.25 25.07
N LEU A 413 -14.21 0.18 25.54
CA LEU A 413 -14.38 -1.17 25.01
C LEU A 413 -15.44 -1.99 25.77
N ARG A 414 -15.82 -1.60 26.97
CA ARG A 414 -16.76 -2.39 27.82
C ARG A 414 -18.11 -2.68 27.14
N PRO A 415 -18.72 -1.74 26.39
CA PRO A 415 -19.96 -2.05 25.66
C PRO A 415 -19.79 -3.15 24.62
N TYR A 416 -18.60 -3.31 24.06
CA TYR A 416 -18.28 -4.31 23.03
C TYR A 416 -17.83 -5.65 23.63
N THR A 417 -17.07 -5.62 24.70
CA THR A 417 -16.61 -6.84 25.39
C THR A 417 -17.75 -7.50 26.18
N GLY A 418 -18.58 -6.71 26.84
CA GLY A 418 -19.61 -7.19 27.76
C GLY A 418 -19.04 -7.65 29.12
N PHE A 419 -17.79 -7.30 29.41
CA PHE A 419 -17.13 -7.48 30.72
C PHE A 419 -16.15 -6.35 30.96
N ASP A 420 -15.86 -6.08 32.23
CA ASP A 420 -15.02 -4.97 32.68
C ASP A 420 -13.55 -5.39 32.93
N TYR A 421 -13.30 -6.67 33.10
CA TYR A 421 -11.97 -7.21 33.38
C TYR A 421 -11.82 -8.67 32.89
N ILE A 422 -10.56 -9.07 32.70
CA ILE A 422 -10.11 -10.43 32.48
C ILE A 422 -9.50 -10.92 33.81
N ASP A 423 -10.03 -12.02 34.32
CA ASP A 423 -9.64 -12.68 35.57
C ASP A 423 -9.52 -14.19 35.36
#